data_18e1daf280b253432bd083b3811cd58a
#
_entry.id   18e1daf280b253432bd083b3811cd58a
#
_cell.length_a   1.000
_cell.length_b   1.000
_cell.length_c   1.000
_cell.angle_alpha   90.00
_cell.angle_beta   90.00
_cell.angle_gamma   90.00
#
_symmetry.space_group_name_H-M   'P 1'
#
loop_
_entity.id
_entity.type
_entity.pdbx_description
1 polymer ?
#
loop_
_entity_poly.entity_id
_entity_poly.type
_entity_poly.pdbx_seq_one_letter_code
_entity_poly.pdbx_strand_id
1 'polypeptide(L)'
;CIRDRYVTRHPLLHVLMLGKTVSGIQKLTGSYNIGIGVYVLAQMAIMAMLLGWTIQQLRTRAGRVCGLLFYGLFPVVPMYVLCTSKDTPYTAGMLAVLVLLCRMQRGRCSRRGEAEVAVAHADVVSSTASAARSKVVADAEMPKAGHFPLSTASLPALAFALLVMAVFRSNGVIVLVLFLPILFFLVQKSSRKKAVLLAGVVLGAYVLLQSGLNIVLKPESTNAMESLTVPIQQLARTWNYSPELFLEEDQETLFEILPEESLQLYQPKLSDLVKAGFVTENFKKDPAKYAKLWTRIGIKAPATYLNAWLLTSYGFWYPGADIDVYNGTRCYESSSYFSCETEGPGRRDSKLPWLEHWYENLSWTDTVHKIPVVSLPFSPGALCWCYVLGTLFLIASGNWRKAAVFSPVCLNLLTVLLGPTYLVRYILIFWFALPLYLSICVGVCYTSKDNGKSGKSCVKADKQAAGNLPDGSLFGKAFHESKD
;
A
#
# COMPACT_ATOMS: atom_id res chain seq x y z
N CYS A 1 26.87 -0.43 -8.20
CA CYS A 1 26.53 -1.42 -7.17
C CYS A 1 26.71 -2.88 -7.61
N ILE A 2 26.75 -3.18 -8.90
CA ILE A 2 26.79 -4.58 -9.39
C ILE A 2 28.24 -5.11 -9.50
N ARG A 3 29.23 -4.25 -9.59
CA ARG A 3 30.60 -4.70 -9.88
C ARG A 3 31.45 -5.05 -8.67
N ASP A 4 31.44 -4.26 -7.56
CA ASP A 4 32.50 -4.45 -6.57
C ASP A 4 32.10 -4.45 -5.10
N ARG A 5 30.94 -3.88 -4.69
CA ARG A 5 30.53 -3.83 -3.27
C ARG A 5 29.00 -3.81 -3.10
N TYR A 6 28.52 -4.54 -2.11
CA TYR A 6 27.13 -4.47 -1.67
C TYR A 6 26.97 -3.34 -0.65
N VAL A 7 25.88 -2.56 -0.77
CA VAL A 7 25.54 -1.49 0.19
C VAL A 7 24.12 -1.70 0.73
N THR A 8 23.89 -1.39 1.98
CA THR A 8 22.59 -1.57 2.64
C THR A 8 21.50 -0.60 2.14
N ARG A 9 21.86 0.41 1.33
CA ARG A 9 20.91 1.33 0.64
C ARG A 9 19.90 0.58 -0.24
N HIS A 10 20.30 -0.57 -0.79
CA HIS A 10 19.44 -1.41 -1.61
C HIS A 10 19.16 -2.74 -0.90
N PRO A 11 17.93 -3.27 -0.96
CA PRO A 11 17.60 -4.58 -0.42
C PRO A 11 18.49 -5.66 -1.01
N LEU A 12 19.28 -6.32 -0.18
CA LEU A 12 20.32 -7.26 -0.61
C LEU A 12 19.76 -8.43 -1.42
N LEU A 13 18.56 -8.90 -1.06
CA LEU A 13 17.90 -9.98 -1.82
C LEU A 13 17.58 -9.55 -3.26
N HIS A 14 17.09 -8.33 -3.46
CA HIS A 14 16.80 -7.83 -4.81
C HIS A 14 18.08 -7.72 -5.65
N VAL A 15 19.13 -7.13 -5.09
CA VAL A 15 20.44 -6.99 -5.76
C VAL A 15 21.02 -8.37 -6.11
N LEU A 16 20.91 -9.33 -5.19
CA LEU A 16 21.36 -10.70 -5.42
C LEU A 16 20.56 -11.39 -6.52
N MET A 17 19.24 -11.32 -6.50
CA MET A 17 18.37 -11.92 -7.50
C MET A 17 18.64 -11.35 -8.89
N LEU A 18 18.59 -10.01 -9.02
CA LEU A 18 18.87 -9.34 -10.30
C LEU A 18 20.29 -9.64 -10.79
N GLY A 19 21.30 -9.43 -9.95
CA GLY A 19 22.70 -9.61 -10.30
C GLY A 19 23.04 -11.05 -10.69
N LYS A 20 22.54 -12.06 -9.94
CA LYS A 20 22.78 -13.48 -10.26
C LYS A 20 22.06 -13.91 -11.52
N THR A 21 20.83 -13.45 -11.75
CA THR A 21 20.09 -13.74 -12.99
C THR A 21 20.83 -13.14 -14.20
N VAL A 22 21.17 -11.85 -14.14
CA VAL A 22 21.85 -11.17 -15.25
C VAL A 22 23.24 -11.79 -15.51
N SER A 23 24.04 -11.98 -14.47
CA SER A 23 25.40 -12.58 -14.63
C SER A 23 25.34 -14.04 -15.07
N GLY A 24 24.38 -14.82 -14.58
CA GLY A 24 24.22 -16.23 -14.97
C GLY A 24 23.85 -16.37 -16.43
N ILE A 25 22.87 -15.60 -16.89
CA ILE A 25 22.44 -15.61 -18.31
C ILE A 25 23.53 -15.04 -19.21
N GLN A 26 24.22 -13.97 -18.79
CA GLN A 26 25.35 -13.42 -19.53
C GLN A 26 26.46 -14.45 -19.77
N LYS A 27 26.79 -15.28 -18.77
CA LYS A 27 27.77 -16.36 -18.93
C LYS A 27 27.35 -17.41 -19.96
N LEU A 28 26.05 -17.64 -20.12
CA LEU A 28 25.50 -18.62 -21.05
C LEU A 28 25.34 -18.07 -22.49
N THR A 29 24.99 -16.78 -22.60
CA THR A 29 24.58 -16.15 -23.87
C THR A 29 25.55 -15.10 -24.37
N GLY A 30 26.50 -14.68 -23.57
CA GLY A 30 27.40 -13.56 -23.86
C GLY A 30 26.75 -12.16 -23.74
N SER A 31 25.44 -12.07 -23.43
CA SER A 31 24.68 -10.81 -23.48
C SER A 31 24.05 -10.45 -22.13
N TYR A 32 24.33 -9.25 -21.63
CA TYR A 32 23.67 -8.65 -20.47
C TYR A 32 22.20 -8.31 -20.76
N ASN A 33 21.87 -7.89 -21.99
CA ASN A 33 20.52 -7.54 -22.37
C ASN A 33 19.57 -8.73 -22.30
N ILE A 34 20.02 -9.93 -22.71
CA ILE A 34 19.24 -11.16 -22.55
C ILE A 34 19.00 -11.47 -21.08
N GLY A 35 20.04 -11.28 -20.22
CA GLY A 35 19.91 -11.49 -18.77
C GLY A 35 18.89 -10.56 -18.12
N ILE A 36 18.91 -9.28 -18.47
CA ILE A 36 17.92 -8.28 -18.02
C ILE A 36 16.54 -8.65 -18.56
N GLY A 37 16.44 -9.01 -19.84
CA GLY A 37 15.18 -9.43 -20.47
C GLY A 37 14.54 -10.61 -19.79
N VAL A 38 15.31 -11.65 -19.43
CA VAL A 38 14.79 -12.82 -18.68
C VAL A 38 14.24 -12.42 -17.31
N TYR A 39 14.97 -11.56 -16.58
CA TYR A 39 14.50 -11.06 -15.29
C TYR A 39 13.18 -10.28 -15.44
N VAL A 40 13.10 -9.36 -16.40
CA VAL A 40 11.92 -8.53 -16.68
C VAL A 40 10.74 -9.40 -17.09
N LEU A 41 10.93 -10.39 -17.96
CA LEU A 41 9.86 -11.31 -18.39
C LEU A 41 9.31 -12.12 -17.21
N ALA A 42 10.17 -12.61 -16.32
CA ALA A 42 9.73 -13.31 -15.11
C ALA A 42 8.94 -12.38 -14.18
N GLN A 43 9.41 -11.13 -13.98
CA GLN A 43 8.70 -10.11 -13.20
C GLN A 43 7.34 -9.79 -13.83
N MET A 44 7.28 -9.58 -15.14
CA MET A 44 6.02 -9.34 -15.87
C MET A 44 5.02 -10.49 -15.71
N ALA A 45 5.48 -11.73 -15.81
CA ALA A 45 4.62 -12.91 -15.65
C ALA A 45 4.01 -12.98 -14.24
N ILE A 46 4.83 -12.76 -13.19
CA ILE A 46 4.37 -12.71 -11.80
C ILE A 46 3.36 -11.57 -11.60
N MET A 47 3.68 -10.38 -12.11
CA MET A 47 2.79 -9.22 -11.99
C MET A 47 1.48 -9.43 -12.75
N ALA A 48 1.52 -9.96 -13.97
CA ALA A 48 0.32 -10.26 -14.77
C ALA A 48 -0.61 -11.25 -14.05
N MET A 49 -0.05 -12.33 -13.46
CA MET A 49 -0.81 -13.27 -12.65
C MET A 49 -1.46 -12.58 -11.44
N LEU A 50 -0.72 -11.74 -10.72
CA LEU A 50 -1.22 -11.04 -9.54
C LEU A 50 -2.29 -10.00 -9.90
N LEU A 51 -2.09 -9.23 -10.99
CA LEU A 51 -3.08 -8.27 -11.49
C LEU A 51 -4.34 -8.98 -11.99
N GLY A 52 -4.19 -10.10 -12.72
CA GLY A 52 -5.30 -10.96 -13.11
C GLY A 52 -6.08 -11.48 -11.89
N TRP A 53 -5.38 -11.91 -10.85
CA TRP A 53 -6.00 -12.31 -9.59
C TRP A 53 -6.72 -11.15 -8.90
N THR A 54 -6.15 -9.92 -8.95
CA THR A 54 -6.78 -8.70 -8.43
C THR A 54 -8.07 -8.38 -9.19
N ILE A 55 -8.05 -8.46 -10.53
CA ILE A 55 -9.24 -8.25 -11.39
C ILE A 55 -10.36 -9.22 -11.02
N GLN A 56 -10.05 -10.49 -10.74
CA GLN A 56 -11.04 -11.48 -10.31
C GLN A 56 -11.73 -11.10 -8.99
N GLN A 57 -11.08 -10.26 -8.16
CA GLN A 57 -11.69 -9.74 -6.92
C GLN A 57 -12.66 -8.60 -7.19
N LEU A 58 -12.77 -8.04 -8.40
CA LEU A 58 -13.71 -6.97 -8.71
C LEU A 58 -15.14 -7.53 -8.86
N ARG A 59 -16.11 -6.86 -8.25
CA ARG A 59 -17.47 -7.41 -8.07
C ARG A 59 -18.26 -7.53 -9.36
N THR A 60 -18.14 -6.53 -10.25
CA THR A 60 -18.97 -6.42 -11.45
C THR A 60 -18.18 -6.77 -12.71
N ARG A 61 -18.87 -7.22 -13.79
CA ARG A 61 -18.23 -7.42 -15.09
C ARG A 61 -17.61 -6.13 -15.61
N ALA A 62 -18.35 -5.02 -15.54
CA ALA A 62 -17.84 -3.70 -15.92
C ALA A 62 -16.58 -3.33 -15.14
N GLY A 63 -16.57 -3.53 -13.81
CA GLY A 63 -15.40 -3.30 -12.98
C GLY A 63 -14.19 -4.15 -13.41
N ARG A 64 -14.40 -5.40 -13.82
CA ARG A 64 -13.31 -6.27 -14.33
C ARG A 64 -12.76 -5.77 -15.67
N VAL A 65 -13.63 -5.33 -16.58
CA VAL A 65 -13.19 -4.74 -17.85
C VAL A 65 -12.44 -3.43 -17.61
N CYS A 66 -12.98 -2.53 -16.80
CA CYS A 66 -12.29 -1.29 -16.43
C CYS A 66 -10.94 -1.55 -15.74
N GLY A 67 -10.88 -2.55 -14.85
CA GLY A 67 -9.63 -2.96 -14.20
C GLY A 67 -8.61 -3.51 -15.18
N LEU A 68 -9.04 -4.31 -16.16
CA LEU A 68 -8.17 -4.83 -17.22
C LEU A 68 -7.61 -3.69 -18.08
N LEU A 69 -8.48 -2.77 -18.53
CA LEU A 69 -8.07 -1.61 -19.32
C LEU A 69 -7.13 -0.70 -18.51
N PHE A 70 -7.44 -0.47 -17.23
CA PHE A 70 -6.57 0.33 -16.37
C PHE A 70 -5.18 -0.29 -16.23
N TYR A 71 -5.08 -1.56 -15.89
CA TYR A 71 -3.78 -2.21 -15.71
C TYR A 71 -2.99 -2.38 -17.02
N GLY A 72 -3.67 -2.54 -18.15
CA GLY A 72 -3.02 -2.71 -19.43
C GLY A 72 -2.64 -1.41 -20.13
N LEU A 73 -3.42 -0.34 -19.94
CA LEU A 73 -3.28 0.88 -20.72
C LEU A 73 -2.83 2.09 -19.90
N PHE A 74 -3.06 2.11 -18.58
CA PHE A 74 -2.62 3.23 -17.77
C PHE A 74 -1.10 3.23 -17.62
N PRO A 75 -0.36 4.24 -18.11
CA PRO A 75 1.08 4.16 -18.37
C PRO A 75 1.93 3.79 -17.17
N VAL A 76 1.59 4.29 -15.96
CA VAL A 76 2.34 4.04 -14.73
C VAL A 76 2.46 2.54 -14.45
N VAL A 77 1.40 1.75 -14.72
CA VAL A 77 1.42 0.32 -14.40
C VAL A 77 2.40 -0.46 -15.28
N PRO A 78 2.29 -0.47 -16.64
CA PRO A 78 3.25 -1.19 -17.45
C PRO A 78 4.68 -0.65 -17.35
N MET A 79 4.88 0.67 -17.22
CA MET A 79 6.23 1.24 -17.04
C MET A 79 6.95 0.63 -15.84
N TYR A 80 6.29 0.60 -14.67
CA TYR A 80 6.92 0.05 -13.47
C TYR A 80 6.93 -1.48 -13.42
N VAL A 81 6.04 -2.16 -14.12
CA VAL A 81 6.11 -3.62 -14.31
C VAL A 81 7.34 -4.01 -15.12
N LEU A 82 7.74 -3.20 -16.09
CA LEU A 82 8.94 -3.41 -16.91
C LEU A 82 10.24 -2.97 -16.20
N CYS A 83 10.14 -2.08 -15.22
CA CYS A 83 11.30 -1.54 -14.52
C CYS A 83 11.90 -2.58 -13.55
N THR A 84 13.22 -2.76 -13.59
CA THR A 84 13.96 -3.65 -12.66
C THR A 84 14.12 -3.09 -11.25
N SER A 85 13.24 -2.18 -10.84
CA SER A 85 13.26 -1.55 -9.52
C SER A 85 12.83 -2.51 -8.42
N LYS A 86 13.45 -2.38 -7.26
CA LYS A 86 13.05 -3.05 -5.99
C LYS A 86 11.61 -2.75 -5.56
N ASP A 87 11.07 -1.64 -6.04
CA ASP A 87 9.73 -1.15 -5.67
C ASP A 87 8.61 -1.99 -6.30
N THR A 88 8.86 -2.61 -7.47
CA THR A 88 7.89 -3.49 -8.13
C THR A 88 7.61 -4.78 -7.32
N PRO A 89 8.61 -5.58 -6.92
CA PRO A 89 8.35 -6.77 -6.08
C PRO A 89 7.82 -6.39 -4.69
N TYR A 90 8.22 -5.25 -4.11
CA TYR A 90 7.61 -4.73 -2.90
C TYR A 90 6.11 -4.50 -3.07
N THR A 91 5.73 -3.80 -4.15
CA THR A 91 4.32 -3.53 -4.50
C THR A 91 3.55 -4.81 -4.76
N ALA A 92 4.18 -5.80 -5.42
CA ALA A 92 3.59 -7.13 -5.62
C ALA A 92 3.27 -7.82 -4.29
N GLY A 93 4.21 -7.82 -3.35
CA GLY A 93 3.99 -8.39 -2.01
C GLY A 93 2.83 -7.72 -1.29
N MET A 94 2.79 -6.39 -1.28
CA MET A 94 1.71 -5.63 -0.65
C MET A 94 0.35 -5.88 -1.33
N LEU A 95 0.29 -5.87 -2.66
CA LEU A 95 -0.94 -6.16 -3.41
C LEU A 95 -1.43 -7.59 -3.14
N ALA A 96 -0.53 -8.57 -3.08
CA ALA A 96 -0.87 -9.95 -2.72
C ALA A 96 -1.48 -10.04 -1.32
N VAL A 97 -0.94 -9.32 -0.33
CA VAL A 97 -1.52 -9.22 1.02
C VAL A 97 -2.95 -8.68 0.94
N LEU A 98 -3.18 -7.56 0.23
CA LEU A 98 -4.52 -6.97 0.09
C LEU A 98 -5.51 -7.93 -0.57
N VAL A 99 -5.11 -8.60 -1.66
CA VAL A 99 -5.95 -9.55 -2.39
C VAL A 99 -6.31 -10.75 -1.51
N LEU A 100 -5.35 -11.31 -0.77
CA LEU A 100 -5.58 -12.41 0.15
C LEU A 100 -6.55 -12.03 1.26
N LEU A 101 -6.37 -10.86 1.88
CA LEU A 101 -7.25 -10.37 2.94
C LEU A 101 -8.67 -10.10 2.43
N CYS A 102 -8.81 -9.48 1.25
CA CYS A 102 -10.11 -9.26 0.62
C CYS A 102 -10.82 -10.59 0.31
N ARG A 103 -10.08 -11.59 -0.17
CA ARG A 103 -10.62 -12.93 -0.43
C ARG A 103 -11.10 -13.63 0.86
N MET A 104 -10.32 -13.54 1.93
CA MET A 104 -10.70 -14.10 3.24
C MET A 104 -11.98 -13.43 3.79
N GLN A 105 -12.13 -12.12 3.62
CA GLN A 105 -13.36 -11.43 3.99
C GLN A 105 -14.58 -11.88 3.18
N ARG A 106 -14.42 -12.12 1.87
CA ARG A 106 -15.51 -12.55 0.98
C ARG A 106 -15.97 -13.98 1.21
N GLY A 107 -15.05 -14.91 1.37
CA GLY A 107 -15.36 -16.31 1.63
C GLY A 107 -16.26 -16.52 2.84
N ARG A 108 -16.28 -15.54 3.75
CA ARG A 108 -17.20 -15.52 4.88
C ARG A 108 -18.60 -15.05 4.50
N CYS A 109 -18.73 -14.02 3.65
CA CYS A 109 -20.05 -13.54 3.25
C CYS A 109 -20.84 -14.63 2.51
N SER A 110 -20.16 -15.44 1.66
CA SER A 110 -20.77 -16.57 0.97
C SER A 110 -21.28 -17.63 1.97
N ARG A 111 -20.42 -18.07 2.90
CA ARG A 111 -20.81 -19.08 3.91
C ARG A 111 -21.93 -18.62 4.84
N ARG A 112 -22.00 -17.30 5.12
CA ARG A 112 -23.09 -16.75 5.93
C ARG A 112 -24.40 -16.74 5.14
N GLY A 113 -24.39 -16.36 3.89
CA GLY A 113 -25.58 -16.41 3.02
C GLY A 113 -26.07 -17.86 2.83
N GLU A 114 -25.16 -18.81 2.63
CA GLU A 114 -25.50 -20.24 2.54
C GLU A 114 -26.11 -20.78 3.87
N ALA A 115 -25.58 -20.35 5.01
CA ALA A 115 -26.11 -20.71 6.33
C ALA A 115 -27.47 -20.08 6.59
N GLU A 116 -27.66 -18.79 6.24
CA GLU A 116 -28.94 -18.10 6.37
C GLU A 116 -30.03 -18.72 5.46
N VAL A 117 -29.66 -19.09 4.23
CA VAL A 117 -30.56 -19.80 3.29
C VAL A 117 -30.86 -21.22 3.79
N ALA A 118 -29.88 -21.95 4.32
CA ALA A 118 -30.09 -23.28 4.91
C ALA A 118 -31.01 -23.25 6.15
N VAL A 119 -30.87 -22.21 6.99
CA VAL A 119 -31.76 -22.00 8.14
C VAL A 119 -33.17 -21.65 7.67
N ALA A 120 -33.34 -20.78 6.66
CA ALA A 120 -34.63 -20.43 6.10
C ALA A 120 -35.33 -21.65 5.43
N HIS A 121 -34.59 -22.50 4.72
CA HIS A 121 -35.13 -23.76 4.19
C HIS A 121 -35.50 -24.76 5.29
N ALA A 122 -34.73 -24.82 6.37
CA ALA A 122 -35.08 -25.68 7.52
C ALA A 122 -36.32 -25.16 8.25
N ASP A 123 -36.57 -23.85 8.26
CA ASP A 123 -37.76 -23.22 8.83
C ASP A 123 -39.05 -23.55 8.06
N VAL A 124 -38.93 -23.81 6.75
CA VAL A 124 -40.08 -24.17 5.88
C VAL A 124 -40.41 -25.66 6.01
N VAL A 125 -39.45 -26.54 6.38
CA VAL A 125 -39.61 -27.99 6.34
C VAL A 125 -39.95 -28.63 7.70
N SER A 126 -39.73 -27.98 8.84
CA SER A 126 -39.99 -28.59 10.15
C SER A 126 -40.59 -27.65 11.20
N SER A 127 -41.89 -27.80 11.41
CA SER A 127 -42.62 -27.20 12.54
C SER A 127 -42.49 -28.00 13.87
N THR A 128 -41.67 -29.07 13.95
CA THR A 128 -41.73 -30.04 15.08
C THR A 128 -40.43 -30.27 15.87
N ALA A 129 -39.35 -29.50 15.67
CA ALA A 129 -38.09 -29.76 16.37
C ALA A 129 -37.51 -28.52 17.12
N SER A 130 -38.26 -27.97 18.07
CA SER A 130 -37.92 -26.76 18.80
C SER A 130 -36.77 -26.93 19.84
N ALA A 131 -36.59 -28.08 20.46
CA ALA A 131 -35.64 -28.26 21.57
C ALA A 131 -34.22 -28.63 21.15
N ALA A 132 -34.02 -29.34 20.04
CA ALA A 132 -32.68 -29.61 19.48
C ALA A 132 -32.08 -28.40 18.79
N ARG A 133 -32.90 -27.49 18.33
CA ARG A 133 -32.59 -26.25 17.65
C ARG A 133 -31.88 -25.23 18.53
N SER A 134 -32.28 -25.09 19.78
CA SER A 134 -31.71 -24.13 20.73
C SER A 134 -30.23 -24.44 21.04
N LYS A 135 -29.82 -25.70 21.04
CA LYS A 135 -28.45 -26.14 21.31
C LYS A 135 -27.51 -25.96 20.11
N VAL A 136 -27.96 -26.25 18.89
CA VAL A 136 -27.15 -26.11 17.67
C VAL A 136 -26.95 -24.61 17.30
N VAL A 137 -27.90 -23.75 17.62
CA VAL A 137 -27.80 -22.31 17.42
C VAL A 137 -26.99 -21.62 18.54
N ALA A 138 -27.02 -22.14 19.76
CA ALA A 138 -26.26 -21.60 20.89
C ALA A 138 -24.77 -21.98 20.84
N ASP A 139 -24.38 -23.12 20.26
CA ASP A 139 -22.99 -23.54 20.10
C ASP A 139 -22.31 -22.93 18.85
N ALA A 140 -23.08 -22.42 17.89
CA ALA A 140 -22.56 -21.58 16.83
C ALA A 140 -22.49 -20.13 17.36
N GLU A 141 -21.42 -19.80 18.14
CA GLU A 141 -21.07 -18.38 18.39
C GLU A 141 -21.18 -17.65 17.06
N MET A 142 -22.27 -16.89 16.85
CA MET A 142 -22.43 -16.07 15.65
C MET A 142 -21.26 -15.10 15.59
N PRO A 143 -20.33 -15.30 14.67
CA PRO A 143 -19.11 -14.50 14.67
C PRO A 143 -19.50 -13.07 14.41
N LYS A 144 -19.13 -12.18 15.34
CA LYS A 144 -19.37 -10.73 15.24
C LYS A 144 -19.04 -10.21 13.84
N ALA A 145 -19.95 -9.46 13.24
CA ALA A 145 -19.82 -9.00 11.86
C ALA A 145 -18.43 -8.40 11.57
N GLY A 146 -17.73 -8.89 10.54
CA GLY A 146 -16.52 -8.30 10.00
C GLY A 146 -15.17 -8.93 10.36
N HIS A 147 -15.05 -9.79 11.37
CA HIS A 147 -13.83 -10.57 11.59
C HIS A 147 -13.77 -11.76 10.62
N PHE A 148 -12.60 -12.09 10.07
CA PHE A 148 -12.46 -13.21 9.15
C PHE A 148 -11.56 -14.32 9.74
N PRO A 149 -11.81 -15.61 9.37
CA PRO A 149 -10.97 -16.71 9.82
C PRO A 149 -9.65 -16.72 9.03
N LEU A 150 -8.55 -17.04 9.70
CA LEU A 150 -7.33 -17.46 9.03
C LEU A 150 -7.41 -18.95 8.72
N SER A 151 -7.69 -19.27 7.45
CA SER A 151 -7.64 -20.65 6.98
C SER A 151 -6.20 -21.14 6.98
N THR A 152 -5.97 -22.36 7.44
CA THR A 152 -4.64 -22.97 7.44
C THR A 152 -4.05 -23.04 6.03
N ALA A 153 -4.89 -23.27 5.02
CA ALA A 153 -4.47 -23.32 3.61
C ALA A 153 -3.99 -21.95 3.06
N SER A 154 -4.44 -20.84 3.63
CA SER A 154 -4.04 -19.50 3.18
C SER A 154 -2.84 -18.91 3.94
N LEU A 155 -2.45 -19.51 5.07
CA LEU A 155 -1.32 -19.03 5.88
C LEU A 155 0.01 -18.99 5.13
N PRO A 156 0.43 -20.03 4.37
CA PRO A 156 1.70 -19.98 3.65
C PRO A 156 1.74 -18.86 2.60
N ALA A 157 0.66 -18.67 1.84
CA ALA A 157 0.58 -17.61 0.85
C ALA A 157 0.62 -16.23 1.49
N LEU A 158 -0.07 -16.03 2.63
CA LEU A 158 -0.04 -14.77 3.36
C LEU A 158 1.33 -14.52 3.99
N ALA A 159 1.97 -15.56 4.57
CA ALA A 159 3.33 -15.46 5.10
C ALA A 159 4.33 -15.07 4.03
N PHE A 160 4.27 -15.71 2.86
CA PHE A 160 5.13 -15.38 1.73
C PHE A 160 4.92 -13.95 1.24
N ALA A 161 3.66 -13.51 1.06
CA ALA A 161 3.36 -12.15 0.62
C ALA A 161 3.84 -11.08 1.62
N LEU A 162 3.67 -11.32 2.93
CA LEU A 162 4.18 -10.43 3.99
C LEU A 162 5.71 -10.40 4.02
N LEU A 163 6.37 -11.54 3.83
CA LEU A 163 7.83 -11.62 3.76
C LEU A 163 8.37 -10.88 2.54
N VAL A 164 7.78 -11.08 1.35
CA VAL A 164 8.14 -10.34 0.13
C VAL A 164 7.99 -8.83 0.38
N MET A 165 6.86 -8.39 0.93
CA MET A 165 6.65 -6.98 1.30
C MET A 165 7.75 -6.46 2.24
N ALA A 166 8.18 -7.24 3.24
CA ALA A 166 9.19 -6.80 4.20
C ALA A 166 10.60 -6.72 3.63
N VAL A 167 10.97 -7.65 2.74
CA VAL A 167 12.37 -7.85 2.31
C VAL A 167 12.78 -6.93 1.16
N PHE A 168 11.85 -6.59 0.25
CA PHE A 168 12.19 -5.81 -0.95
C PHE A 168 12.29 -4.30 -0.74
N ARG A 169 11.96 -3.78 0.46
CA ARG A 169 12.21 -2.38 0.83
C ARG A 169 12.57 -2.25 2.30
N SER A 170 13.47 -1.31 2.62
CA SER A 170 13.87 -1.03 4.01
C SER A 170 12.72 -0.55 4.90
N ASN A 171 11.77 0.23 4.36
CA ASN A 171 10.54 0.59 5.09
C ASN A 171 9.49 -0.53 5.14
N GLY A 172 9.64 -1.59 4.34
CA GLY A 172 8.69 -2.71 4.29
C GLY A 172 8.56 -3.45 5.61
N VAL A 173 9.66 -3.62 6.35
CA VAL A 173 9.60 -4.23 7.69
C VAL A 173 8.86 -3.33 8.68
N ILE A 174 8.98 -2.01 8.57
CA ILE A 174 8.25 -1.07 9.43
C ILE A 174 6.75 -1.19 9.15
N VAL A 175 6.36 -1.20 7.88
CA VAL A 175 4.96 -1.44 7.47
C VAL A 175 4.46 -2.79 8.00
N LEU A 176 5.27 -3.85 7.89
CA LEU A 176 4.94 -5.17 8.44
C LEU A 176 4.68 -5.10 9.95
N VAL A 177 5.64 -4.58 10.72
CA VAL A 177 5.55 -4.52 12.20
C VAL A 177 4.32 -3.73 12.65
N LEU A 178 4.03 -2.61 12.00
CA LEU A 178 2.85 -1.78 12.31
C LEU A 178 1.54 -2.45 11.86
N PHE A 179 1.57 -3.26 10.80
CA PHE A 179 0.40 -3.96 10.29
C PHE A 179 0.01 -5.21 11.10
N LEU A 180 0.96 -5.92 11.68
CA LEU A 180 0.69 -7.17 12.41
C LEU A 180 -0.31 -7.00 13.57
N PRO A 181 -0.25 -5.95 14.41
CA PRO A 181 -1.29 -5.67 15.41
C PRO A 181 -2.67 -5.45 14.79
N ILE A 182 -2.74 -4.71 13.66
CA ILE A 182 -3.99 -4.47 12.95
C ILE A 182 -4.57 -5.80 12.47
N LEU A 183 -3.75 -6.65 11.87
CA LEU A 183 -4.16 -7.99 11.43
C LEU A 183 -4.69 -8.83 12.59
N PHE A 184 -4.05 -8.80 13.76
CA PHE A 184 -4.50 -9.51 14.97
C PHE A 184 -5.93 -9.10 15.38
N PHE A 185 -6.28 -7.80 15.26
CA PHE A 185 -7.63 -7.33 15.56
C PHE A 185 -8.62 -7.57 14.42
N LEU A 186 -8.18 -7.73 13.19
CA LEU A 186 -9.03 -8.05 12.04
C LEU A 186 -9.49 -9.50 12.03
N VAL A 187 -8.69 -10.43 12.55
CA VAL A 187 -9.03 -11.85 12.55
C VAL A 187 -9.97 -12.23 13.69
N GLN A 188 -10.70 -13.36 13.51
CA GLN A 188 -11.56 -13.91 14.55
C GLN A 188 -10.75 -14.33 15.78
N LYS A 189 -11.38 -14.30 16.96
CA LYS A 189 -10.74 -14.71 18.22
C LYS A 189 -10.12 -16.11 18.12
N SER A 190 -10.81 -17.08 17.49
CA SER A 190 -10.32 -18.43 17.25
C SER A 190 -9.07 -18.49 16.35
N SER A 191 -8.83 -17.47 15.52
CA SER A 191 -7.68 -17.38 14.61
C SER A 191 -6.53 -16.56 15.16
N ARG A 192 -6.64 -15.95 16.33
CA ARG A 192 -5.60 -15.06 16.90
C ARG A 192 -4.29 -15.81 17.19
N LYS A 193 -4.36 -17.05 17.67
CA LYS A 193 -3.16 -17.89 17.84
C LYS A 193 -2.42 -18.10 16.52
N LYS A 194 -3.17 -18.32 15.42
CA LYS A 194 -2.60 -18.44 14.07
C LYS A 194 -1.99 -17.11 13.59
N ALA A 195 -2.58 -15.97 13.92
CA ALA A 195 -2.03 -14.66 13.59
C ALA A 195 -0.71 -14.37 14.34
N VAL A 196 -0.62 -14.73 15.62
CA VAL A 196 0.62 -14.63 16.40
C VAL A 196 1.70 -15.55 15.85
N LEU A 197 1.34 -16.81 15.54
CA LEU A 197 2.28 -17.75 14.91
C LEU A 197 2.76 -17.23 13.55
N LEU A 198 1.84 -16.73 12.71
CA LEU A 198 2.18 -16.10 11.43
C LEU A 198 3.17 -14.94 11.62
N ALA A 199 2.91 -14.06 12.58
CA ALA A 199 3.80 -12.94 12.90
C ALA A 199 5.19 -13.42 13.32
N GLY A 200 5.28 -14.41 14.21
CA GLY A 200 6.55 -14.99 14.63
C GLY A 200 7.32 -15.64 13.48
N VAL A 201 6.63 -16.41 12.62
CA VAL A 201 7.24 -17.06 11.45
C VAL A 201 7.76 -16.02 10.45
N VAL A 202 6.96 -14.98 10.13
CA VAL A 202 7.36 -13.97 9.13
C VAL A 202 8.51 -13.12 9.65
N LEU A 203 8.44 -12.65 10.90
CA LEU A 203 9.51 -11.86 11.52
C LEU A 203 10.79 -12.70 11.70
N GLY A 204 10.67 -13.94 12.15
CA GLY A 204 11.79 -14.87 12.27
C GLY A 204 12.45 -15.14 10.91
N ALA A 205 11.66 -15.42 9.88
CA ALA A 205 12.15 -15.61 8.52
C ALA A 205 12.82 -14.35 7.96
N TYR A 206 12.26 -13.17 8.22
CA TYR A 206 12.87 -11.88 7.85
C TYR A 206 14.25 -11.71 8.50
N VAL A 207 14.35 -11.90 9.82
CA VAL A 207 15.61 -11.75 10.57
C VAL A 207 16.64 -12.76 10.09
N LEU A 208 16.27 -14.04 9.94
CA LEU A 208 17.18 -15.08 9.45
C LEU A 208 17.69 -14.78 8.04
N LEU A 209 16.81 -14.35 7.14
CA LEU A 209 17.18 -14.01 5.76
C LEU A 209 18.12 -12.80 5.72
N GLN A 210 17.80 -11.72 6.44
CA GLN A 210 18.64 -10.51 6.47
C GLN A 210 19.98 -10.77 7.14
N SER A 211 20.01 -11.51 8.25
CA SER A 211 21.26 -11.88 8.93
C SER A 211 22.13 -12.77 8.04
N GLY A 212 21.52 -13.76 7.38
CA GLY A 212 22.24 -14.62 6.43
C GLY A 212 22.83 -13.83 5.25
N LEU A 213 22.05 -12.92 4.65
CA LEU A 213 22.54 -12.06 3.59
C LEU A 213 23.66 -11.12 4.05
N ASN A 214 23.55 -10.55 5.25
CA ASN A 214 24.59 -9.70 5.82
C ASN A 214 25.89 -10.44 6.08
N ILE A 215 25.82 -11.69 6.60
CA ILE A 215 27.00 -12.53 6.85
C ILE A 215 27.70 -12.89 5.53
N VAL A 216 26.91 -13.28 4.52
CA VAL A 216 27.45 -13.74 3.23
C VAL A 216 27.97 -12.59 2.37
N LEU A 217 27.23 -11.49 2.29
CA LEU A 217 27.51 -10.38 1.36
C LEU A 217 28.35 -9.25 1.99
N LYS A 218 28.45 -9.19 3.32
CA LYS A 218 29.21 -8.18 4.09
C LYS A 218 29.00 -6.75 3.55
N PRO A 219 27.76 -6.26 3.45
CA PRO A 219 27.48 -4.96 2.83
C PRO A 219 28.02 -3.81 3.68
N GLU A 220 28.41 -2.72 3.00
CA GLU A 220 28.69 -1.45 3.66
C GLU A 220 27.38 -0.84 4.21
N SER A 221 27.39 -0.39 5.46
CA SER A 221 26.21 0.16 6.13
C SER A 221 26.05 1.65 5.83
N THR A 222 24.92 2.03 5.22
CA THR A 222 24.49 3.42 4.99
C THR A 222 23.23 3.78 5.77
N ASN A 223 22.78 2.91 6.68
CA ASN A 223 21.46 3.01 7.31
C ASN A 223 21.27 4.27 8.17
N ALA A 224 22.31 4.75 8.87
CA ALA A 224 22.21 5.93 9.72
C ALA A 224 21.84 7.18 8.90
N MET A 225 22.56 7.43 7.82
CA MET A 225 22.31 8.56 6.91
C MET A 225 20.90 8.52 6.31
N GLU A 226 20.42 7.36 5.88
CA GLU A 226 19.08 7.22 5.30
C GLU A 226 17.95 7.45 6.32
N SER A 227 18.18 7.07 7.58
CA SER A 227 17.19 7.26 8.66
C SER A 227 17.09 8.71 9.15
N LEU A 228 18.14 9.50 8.95
CA LEU A 228 18.23 10.89 9.43
C LEU A 228 17.84 11.93 8.37
N THR A 229 17.24 11.51 7.27
CA THR A 229 16.88 12.38 6.15
C THR A 229 16.10 13.62 6.57
N VAL A 230 15.04 13.49 7.39
CA VAL A 230 14.23 14.61 7.85
C VAL A 230 15.04 15.54 8.77
N PRO A 231 15.71 15.07 9.83
CA PRO A 231 16.59 15.90 10.65
C PRO A 231 17.67 16.67 9.84
N ILE A 232 18.30 16.00 8.87
CA ILE A 232 19.31 16.62 7.99
C ILE A 232 18.71 17.78 7.20
N GLN A 233 17.54 17.58 6.58
CA GLN A 233 16.85 18.63 5.83
C GLN A 233 16.39 19.79 6.71
N GLN A 234 15.97 19.51 7.93
CA GLN A 234 15.56 20.53 8.89
C GLN A 234 16.73 21.41 9.32
N LEU A 235 17.86 20.81 9.68
CA LEU A 235 19.08 21.54 10.02
C LEU A 235 19.60 22.35 8.82
N ALA A 236 19.67 21.72 7.64
CA ALA A 236 20.15 22.39 6.44
C ALA A 236 19.26 23.58 6.03
N ARG A 237 17.93 23.43 6.12
CA ARG A 237 17.02 24.55 5.84
C ARG A 237 17.22 25.67 6.85
N THR A 238 17.32 25.35 8.14
CA THR A 238 17.49 26.38 9.17
C THR A 238 18.81 27.10 9.02
N TRP A 239 19.90 26.39 8.70
CA TRP A 239 21.18 26.99 8.38
C TRP A 239 21.11 27.99 7.20
N ASN A 240 20.44 27.62 6.12
CA ASN A 240 20.36 28.48 4.92
C ASN A 240 19.43 29.68 5.07
N TYR A 241 18.44 29.65 5.96
CA TYR A 241 17.43 30.72 6.06
C TYR A 241 17.46 31.49 7.39
N SER A 242 18.12 30.97 8.41
CA SER A 242 18.20 31.56 9.74
C SER A 242 19.49 31.14 10.46
N PRO A 243 20.69 31.39 9.86
CA PRO A 243 21.98 30.96 10.45
C PRO A 243 22.24 31.61 11.81
N GLU A 244 21.67 32.77 12.08
CA GLU A 244 21.78 33.52 13.34
C GLU A 244 21.21 32.75 14.56
N LEU A 245 20.43 31.71 14.34
CA LEU A 245 19.91 30.85 15.42
C LEU A 245 20.95 29.87 15.99
N PHE A 246 22.04 29.66 15.26
CA PHE A 246 23.14 28.79 15.66
C PHE A 246 24.21 29.60 16.38
N LEU A 247 24.43 29.29 17.66
CA LEU A 247 25.58 29.79 18.40
C LEU A 247 26.87 29.21 17.82
N GLU A 248 28.03 29.79 18.09
CA GLU A 248 29.33 29.28 17.63
C GLU A 248 29.51 27.79 17.96
N GLU A 249 29.18 27.39 19.18
CA GLU A 249 29.20 25.99 19.62
C GLU A 249 28.23 25.09 18.82
N ASP A 250 27.06 25.65 18.41
CA ASP A 250 26.09 24.93 17.58
C ASP A 250 26.62 24.73 16.16
N GLN A 251 27.31 25.72 15.60
CA GLN A 251 27.93 25.65 14.29
C GLN A 251 29.05 24.62 14.25
N GLU A 252 29.95 24.64 15.20
CA GLU A 252 31.03 23.65 15.33
C GLU A 252 30.42 22.22 15.39
N THR A 253 29.41 22.03 16.24
CA THR A 253 28.73 20.74 16.37
C THR A 253 28.03 20.32 15.08
N LEU A 254 27.42 21.26 14.36
CA LEU A 254 26.75 20.98 13.07
C LEU A 254 27.77 20.56 12.00
N PHE A 255 28.87 21.28 11.90
CA PHE A 255 29.89 21.05 10.88
C PHE A 255 30.66 19.74 11.08
N GLU A 256 30.69 19.20 12.30
CA GLU A 256 31.23 17.84 12.54
C GLU A 256 30.50 16.75 11.75
N ILE A 257 29.20 16.92 11.48
CA ILE A 257 28.36 15.93 10.79
C ILE A 257 27.87 16.38 9.42
N LEU A 258 27.78 17.68 9.18
CA LEU A 258 27.33 18.29 7.92
C LEU A 258 28.21 19.49 7.61
N PRO A 259 29.30 19.27 6.80
CA PRO A 259 30.15 20.38 6.36
C PRO A 259 29.36 21.51 5.70
N GLU A 260 29.84 22.73 5.83
CA GLU A 260 29.14 23.92 5.32
C GLU A 260 28.85 23.84 3.83
N GLU A 261 29.79 23.32 3.04
CA GLU A 261 29.63 23.13 1.58
C GLU A 261 28.43 22.22 1.28
N SER A 262 28.19 21.21 2.13
CA SER A 262 27.04 20.31 1.98
C SER A 262 25.74 20.99 2.35
N LEU A 263 25.73 21.86 3.38
CA LEU A 263 24.55 22.62 3.79
C LEU A 263 24.13 23.63 2.72
N GLN A 264 25.07 24.22 1.98
CA GLN A 264 24.83 25.14 0.87
C GLN A 264 24.15 24.43 -0.33
N LEU A 265 24.25 23.10 -0.45
CA LEU A 265 23.57 22.32 -1.47
C LEU A 265 22.09 22.03 -1.14
N TYR A 266 21.54 22.68 -0.12
CA TYR A 266 20.17 22.48 0.30
C TYR A 266 19.16 22.73 -0.83
N GLN A 267 18.31 21.74 -1.07
CA GLN A 267 17.16 21.84 -1.96
C GLN A 267 15.88 21.41 -1.24
N PRO A 268 14.79 22.18 -1.31
CA PRO A 268 13.54 21.88 -0.60
C PRO A 268 12.94 20.52 -0.91
N LYS A 269 13.05 20.08 -2.17
CA LYS A 269 12.42 18.85 -2.69
C LYS A 269 13.30 17.60 -2.57
N LEU A 270 14.61 17.77 -2.34
CA LEU A 270 15.60 16.70 -2.44
C LEU A 270 16.64 16.79 -1.33
N SER A 271 16.70 15.79 -0.47
CA SER A 271 17.69 15.72 0.60
C SER A 271 19.03 15.10 0.19
N ASP A 272 19.08 14.42 -0.95
CA ASP A 272 20.23 13.58 -1.33
C ASP A 272 21.53 14.39 -1.48
N LEU A 273 21.46 15.66 -1.90
CA LEU A 273 22.63 16.51 -2.06
C LEU A 273 23.28 16.85 -0.70
N VAL A 274 22.49 17.31 0.25
CA VAL A 274 22.97 17.61 1.61
C VAL A 274 23.42 16.32 2.31
N LYS A 275 22.63 15.30 2.18
CA LYS A 275 22.85 13.99 2.80
C LYS A 275 24.13 13.32 2.33
N ALA A 276 24.56 13.57 1.08
CA ALA A 276 25.80 13.02 0.55
C ALA A 276 27.05 13.45 1.35
N GLY A 277 27.02 14.64 1.96
CA GLY A 277 28.09 15.14 2.80
C GLY A 277 27.99 14.73 4.28
N PHE A 278 27.00 13.91 4.67
CA PHE A 278 26.80 13.54 6.06
C PHE A 278 27.91 12.59 6.59
N VAL A 279 28.63 13.03 7.63
CA VAL A 279 29.73 12.30 8.23
C VAL A 279 29.21 11.28 9.25
N THR A 280 28.85 10.10 8.76
CA THR A 280 28.26 9.00 9.56
C THR A 280 29.12 8.57 10.74
N GLU A 281 30.44 8.57 10.58
CA GLU A 281 31.37 8.13 11.62
C GLU A 281 31.36 9.06 12.84
N ASN A 282 31.29 10.37 12.61
CA ASN A 282 31.20 11.34 13.72
C ASN A 282 29.85 11.22 14.42
N PHE A 283 28.76 11.09 13.65
CA PHE A 283 27.43 10.87 14.22
C PHE A 283 27.38 9.63 15.14
N LYS A 284 27.99 8.51 14.74
CA LYS A 284 28.00 7.27 15.52
C LYS A 284 28.74 7.38 16.84
N LYS A 285 29.73 8.30 16.97
CA LYS A 285 30.50 8.50 18.21
C LYS A 285 29.64 9.04 19.34
N ASP A 286 28.78 10.01 19.05
CA ASP A 286 27.87 10.61 20.03
C ASP A 286 26.54 11.05 19.38
N PRO A 287 25.62 10.12 19.11
CA PRO A 287 24.32 10.47 18.52
C PRO A 287 23.48 11.41 19.41
N ALA A 288 23.70 11.38 20.75
CA ALA A 288 22.96 12.20 21.70
C ALA A 288 23.33 13.67 21.58
N LYS A 289 24.61 14.00 21.32
CA LYS A 289 25.09 15.37 21.07
C LYS A 289 24.31 16.01 19.92
N TYR A 290 24.21 15.31 18.79
CA TYR A 290 23.55 15.82 17.60
C TYR A 290 22.01 15.83 17.70
N ALA A 291 21.43 14.89 18.45
CA ALA A 291 20.00 14.93 18.79
C ALA A 291 19.65 16.15 19.68
N LYS A 292 20.52 16.54 20.61
CA LYS A 292 20.38 17.75 21.42
C LYS A 292 20.46 19.02 20.55
N LEU A 293 21.44 19.10 19.64
CA LEU A 293 21.54 20.20 18.68
C LEU A 293 20.25 20.31 17.85
N TRP A 294 19.81 19.21 17.22
CA TRP A 294 18.59 19.19 16.42
C TRP A 294 17.36 19.64 17.21
N THR A 295 17.19 19.17 18.45
CA THR A 295 16.07 19.56 19.31
C THR A 295 16.14 21.04 19.68
N ARG A 296 17.31 21.55 20.06
CA ARG A 296 17.53 22.95 20.45
C ARG A 296 17.18 23.92 19.32
N ILE A 297 17.67 23.62 18.12
CA ILE A 297 17.38 24.43 16.93
C ILE A 297 15.90 24.31 16.54
N GLY A 298 15.33 23.12 16.62
CA GLY A 298 13.91 22.88 16.32
C GLY A 298 12.96 23.65 17.26
N ILE A 299 13.30 23.80 18.53
CA ILE A 299 12.53 24.62 19.47
C ILE A 299 12.62 26.12 19.12
N LYS A 300 13.78 26.58 18.64
CA LYS A 300 13.98 27.98 18.19
C LYS A 300 13.26 28.26 16.87
N ALA A 301 13.19 27.28 15.94
CA ALA A 301 12.65 27.44 14.61
C ALA A 301 11.63 26.36 14.20
N PRO A 302 10.52 26.15 14.95
CA PRO A 302 9.58 25.06 14.69
C PRO A 302 8.88 25.17 13.34
N ALA A 303 8.59 26.39 12.88
CA ALA A 303 7.97 26.63 11.58
C ALA A 303 8.92 26.25 10.41
N THR A 304 10.21 26.54 10.54
CA THR A 304 11.23 26.16 9.54
C THR A 304 11.38 24.64 9.46
N TYR A 305 11.36 23.95 10.59
CA TYR A 305 11.39 22.48 10.66
C TYR A 305 10.15 21.85 10.03
N LEU A 306 8.96 22.36 10.34
CA LEU A 306 7.73 21.90 9.71
C LEU A 306 7.76 22.14 8.20
N ASN A 307 8.20 23.31 7.75
CA ASN A 307 8.33 23.65 6.33
C ASN A 307 9.31 22.74 5.61
N ALA A 308 10.48 22.44 6.20
CA ALA A 308 11.43 21.51 5.63
C ALA A 308 10.79 20.15 5.33
N TRP A 309 10.08 19.59 6.31
CA TRP A 309 9.37 18.32 6.16
C TRP A 309 8.23 18.39 5.14
N LEU A 310 7.40 19.43 5.18
CA LEU A 310 6.30 19.61 4.24
C LEU A 310 6.81 19.73 2.80
N LEU A 311 7.88 20.49 2.55
CA LEU A 311 8.45 20.65 1.21
C LEU A 311 9.10 19.37 0.67
N THR A 312 9.70 18.55 1.53
CA THR A 312 10.27 17.28 1.12
C THR A 312 9.19 16.22 0.83
N SER A 313 7.99 16.36 1.40
CA SER A 313 6.91 15.37 1.31
C SER A 313 5.71 15.79 0.45
N TYR A 314 5.60 17.06 0.05
CA TYR A 314 4.37 17.61 -0.52
C TYR A 314 3.90 16.90 -1.79
N GLY A 315 4.80 16.33 -2.57
CA GLY A 315 4.45 15.59 -3.78
C GLY A 315 3.59 14.36 -3.53
N PHE A 316 3.56 13.85 -2.29
CA PHE A 316 2.70 12.71 -1.94
C PHE A 316 1.26 13.08 -1.59
N TRP A 317 0.99 14.33 -1.16
CA TRP A 317 -0.32 14.73 -0.65
C TRP A 317 -0.90 15.98 -1.32
N TYR A 318 -0.11 16.77 -2.02
CA TYR A 318 -0.62 17.92 -2.77
C TYR A 318 -0.97 17.52 -4.20
N PRO A 319 -2.26 17.61 -4.63
CA PRO A 319 -2.69 17.14 -5.94
C PRO A 319 -2.06 17.86 -7.12
N GLY A 320 -1.68 19.14 -6.94
CA GLY A 320 -1.04 19.97 -7.95
C GLY A 320 0.49 19.86 -7.99
N ALA A 321 1.10 18.96 -7.21
CA ALA A 321 2.55 18.82 -7.20
C ALA A 321 3.07 18.27 -8.53
N ASP A 322 4.13 18.92 -9.04
CA ASP A 322 4.95 18.38 -10.13
C ASP A 322 6.11 17.60 -9.52
N ILE A 323 6.31 16.38 -10.00
CA ILE A 323 7.43 15.54 -9.59
C ILE A 323 8.57 15.75 -10.56
N ASP A 324 9.36 16.80 -10.31
CA ASP A 324 10.50 17.22 -11.13
C ASP A 324 11.85 16.91 -10.47
N VAL A 325 11.87 16.06 -9.47
CA VAL A 325 13.03 15.82 -8.62
C VAL A 325 14.10 15.19 -9.48
N TYR A 326 14.60 14.71 -10.05
CA TYR A 326 15.64 14.20 -10.95
C TYR A 326 15.32 14.48 -12.43
N ASN A 327 14.75 15.64 -12.73
CA ASN A 327 14.27 15.96 -14.06
C ASN A 327 13.19 14.99 -14.61
N GLY A 328 12.48 14.30 -13.72
CA GLY A 328 11.38 13.41 -14.08
C GLY A 328 10.03 14.14 -14.09
N THR A 329 8.99 13.41 -14.39
CA THR A 329 7.60 13.86 -14.38
C THR A 329 6.79 13.07 -13.34
N ARG A 330 5.48 13.37 -13.25
CA ARG A 330 4.55 12.62 -12.39
C ARG A 330 4.42 11.14 -12.77
N CYS A 331 4.66 10.79 -14.03
CA CYS A 331 4.56 9.40 -14.48
C CYS A 331 5.81 8.61 -14.16
N TYR A 332 6.97 9.27 -14.27
CA TYR A 332 8.26 8.62 -14.14
C TYR A 332 9.27 9.61 -13.58
N GLU A 333 9.86 9.31 -12.44
CA GLU A 333 10.63 10.28 -11.66
C GLU A 333 12.06 10.50 -12.16
N SER A 334 12.58 9.66 -13.03
CA SER A 334 13.99 9.76 -13.38
C SER A 334 14.28 9.40 -14.80
N SER A 335 14.95 10.29 -15.47
CA SER A 335 15.59 10.07 -16.76
C SER A 335 16.62 8.95 -16.74
N SER A 336 17.22 8.66 -15.59
CA SER A 336 18.24 7.63 -15.47
C SER A 336 17.76 6.24 -15.84
N TYR A 337 16.46 5.96 -15.79
CA TYR A 337 15.89 4.72 -16.30
C TYR A 337 15.87 4.62 -17.82
N PHE A 338 16.03 5.74 -18.53
CA PHE A 338 16.10 5.79 -19.99
C PHE A 338 17.46 6.25 -20.52
N SER A 339 18.29 6.87 -19.68
CA SER A 339 19.56 7.47 -20.11
C SER A 339 20.80 6.65 -19.76
N CYS A 340 20.71 5.68 -18.86
CA CYS A 340 21.87 4.83 -18.55
C CYS A 340 22.23 3.83 -19.66
N GLU A 341 21.43 3.74 -20.69
CA GLU A 341 21.60 2.75 -21.77
C GLU A 341 22.62 3.14 -22.82
N THR A 342 23.13 4.37 -22.78
CA THR A 342 24.19 4.82 -23.70
C THR A 342 25.55 4.29 -23.31
N GLU A 343 25.69 3.84 -22.05
CA GLU A 343 26.92 3.25 -21.52
C GLU A 343 26.77 1.74 -21.37
N GLY A 344 27.76 0.96 -21.85
CA GLY A 344 27.74 -0.48 -21.61
C GLY A 344 27.63 -0.83 -20.12
N PRO A 345 27.11 -2.02 -19.74
CA PRO A 345 26.96 -3.22 -20.59
C PRO A 345 25.61 -3.39 -21.28
N GLY A 346 24.62 -2.52 -21.08
CA GLY A 346 23.30 -2.68 -21.68
C GLY A 346 22.91 -1.46 -22.50
N ARG A 347 23.00 -1.53 -23.81
CA ARG A 347 22.51 -0.50 -24.72
C ARG A 347 21.07 -0.78 -25.10
N ARG A 348 20.20 0.24 -24.97
CA ARG A 348 18.82 0.15 -25.44
C ARG A 348 18.75 0.11 -26.96
N ASP A 349 17.99 -0.85 -27.47
CA ASP A 349 17.67 -1.00 -28.90
C ASP A 349 16.17 -1.28 -29.02
N SER A 350 15.38 -0.22 -29.11
CA SER A 350 13.92 -0.34 -29.15
C SER A 350 13.46 -0.81 -30.53
N LYS A 351 12.66 -1.89 -30.55
CA LYS A 351 11.98 -2.37 -31.74
C LYS A 351 10.65 -1.65 -32.01
N LEU A 352 10.23 -0.79 -31.09
CA LEU A 352 8.99 0.00 -31.17
C LEU A 352 9.29 1.48 -30.83
N PRO A 353 10.00 2.22 -31.73
CA PRO A 353 10.43 3.59 -31.46
C PRO A 353 9.28 4.55 -31.11
N TRP A 354 8.11 4.38 -31.72
CA TRP A 354 6.94 5.21 -31.44
C TRP A 354 6.43 5.03 -29.99
N LEU A 355 6.49 3.82 -29.45
CA LEU A 355 6.09 3.54 -28.06
C LEU A 355 7.13 4.07 -27.08
N GLU A 356 8.40 3.94 -27.42
CA GLU A 356 9.51 4.52 -26.68
C GLU A 356 9.36 6.02 -26.54
N HIS A 357 9.19 6.75 -27.65
CA HIS A 357 8.96 8.20 -27.66
C HIS A 357 7.72 8.61 -26.88
N TRP A 358 6.65 7.80 -26.90
CA TRP A 358 5.46 8.07 -26.11
C TRP A 358 5.75 8.00 -24.61
N TYR A 359 6.47 6.97 -24.16
CA TYR A 359 6.87 6.85 -22.75
C TYR A 359 7.89 7.93 -22.34
N GLU A 360 8.82 8.26 -23.19
CA GLU A 360 9.76 9.37 -22.98
C GLU A 360 9.01 10.69 -22.79
N ASN A 361 8.09 11.02 -23.68
CA ASN A 361 7.27 12.21 -23.56
C ASN A 361 6.47 12.24 -22.26
N LEU A 362 5.87 11.14 -21.84
CA LEU A 362 5.20 11.04 -20.55
C LEU A 362 6.16 11.26 -19.36
N SER A 363 7.41 10.87 -19.51
CA SER A 363 8.43 10.94 -18.45
C SER A 363 9.14 12.29 -18.38
N TRP A 364 9.29 12.98 -19.51
CA TRP A 364 10.12 14.19 -19.62
C TRP A 364 9.31 15.48 -19.83
N THR A 365 8.06 15.38 -20.26
CA THR A 365 7.21 16.53 -20.50
C THR A 365 6.07 16.62 -19.50
N ASP A 366 5.62 17.82 -19.21
CA ASP A 366 4.47 18.11 -18.37
C ASP A 366 3.16 18.25 -19.17
N THR A 367 3.13 17.78 -20.42
CA THR A 367 1.97 17.91 -21.31
C THR A 367 0.69 17.32 -20.70
N VAL A 368 0.78 16.11 -20.13
CA VAL A 368 -0.36 15.44 -19.47
C VAL A 368 -0.76 16.20 -18.20
N HIS A 369 0.19 16.82 -17.51
CA HIS A 369 -0.05 17.52 -16.25
C HIS A 369 -0.81 18.85 -16.45
N LYS A 370 -0.71 19.44 -17.63
CA LYS A 370 -1.43 20.67 -18.00
C LYS A 370 -2.90 20.45 -18.35
N ILE A 371 -3.32 19.20 -18.57
CA ILE A 371 -4.71 18.88 -18.94
C ILE A 371 -5.51 18.62 -17.67
N PRO A 372 -6.47 19.50 -17.28
CA PRO A 372 -7.32 19.29 -16.13
C PRO A 372 -8.04 17.93 -16.22
N VAL A 373 -8.32 17.30 -15.08
CA VAL A 373 -8.96 15.98 -14.96
C VAL A 373 -8.06 14.83 -15.43
N VAL A 374 -7.45 14.91 -16.61
CA VAL A 374 -6.52 13.87 -17.13
C VAL A 374 -5.27 13.76 -16.24
N SER A 375 -4.81 14.85 -15.66
CA SER A 375 -3.67 14.86 -14.75
C SER A 375 -3.94 14.18 -13.41
N LEU A 376 -5.21 14.11 -12.94
CA LEU A 376 -5.56 13.58 -11.62
C LEU A 376 -5.13 12.13 -11.39
N PRO A 377 -5.37 11.17 -12.32
CA PRO A 377 -4.90 9.81 -12.16
C PRO A 377 -3.38 9.66 -12.09
N PHE A 378 -2.63 10.62 -12.62
CA PHE A 378 -1.17 10.64 -12.55
C PHE A 378 -0.64 11.31 -11.27
N SER A 379 -1.48 12.03 -10.54
CA SER A 379 -1.08 12.75 -9.35
C SER A 379 -1.07 11.85 -8.11
N PRO A 380 0.10 11.62 -7.47
CA PRO A 380 0.18 10.95 -6.18
C PRO A 380 -0.72 11.59 -5.12
N GLY A 381 -0.74 12.93 -5.07
CA GLY A 381 -1.56 13.68 -4.13
C GLY A 381 -3.06 13.47 -4.33
N ALA A 382 -3.54 13.43 -5.59
CA ALA A 382 -4.95 13.14 -5.87
C ALA A 382 -5.32 11.72 -5.44
N LEU A 383 -4.46 10.74 -5.69
CA LEU A 383 -4.68 9.37 -5.22
C LEU A 383 -4.60 9.26 -3.70
N CYS A 384 -3.69 9.98 -3.04
CA CYS A 384 -3.63 10.07 -1.59
C CYS A 384 -4.99 10.48 -1.02
N TRP A 385 -5.58 11.57 -1.52
CA TRP A 385 -6.90 12.02 -1.07
C TRP A 385 -8.01 11.04 -1.44
N CYS A 386 -7.93 10.34 -2.57
CA CYS A 386 -8.86 9.27 -2.91
C CYS A 386 -8.87 8.16 -1.84
N TYR A 387 -7.68 7.72 -1.38
CA TYR A 387 -7.56 6.74 -0.29
C TYR A 387 -8.02 7.30 1.05
N VAL A 388 -7.71 8.54 1.39
CA VAL A 388 -8.15 9.19 2.63
C VAL A 388 -9.67 9.30 2.67
N LEU A 389 -10.28 9.90 1.65
CA LEU A 389 -11.73 10.12 1.58
C LEU A 389 -12.50 8.80 1.52
N GLY A 390 -12.02 7.83 0.73
CA GLY A 390 -12.65 6.51 0.67
C GLY A 390 -12.51 5.73 1.99
N THR A 391 -11.41 5.88 2.72
CA THR A 391 -11.24 5.29 4.06
C THR A 391 -12.20 5.92 5.06
N LEU A 392 -12.34 7.25 5.07
CA LEU A 392 -13.31 7.96 5.90
C LEU A 392 -14.74 7.54 5.55
N PHE A 393 -15.07 7.40 4.26
CA PHE A 393 -16.34 6.89 3.80
C PHE A 393 -16.62 5.46 4.33
N LEU A 394 -15.65 4.55 4.23
CA LEU A 394 -15.81 3.18 4.74
C LEU A 394 -16.02 3.16 6.26
N ILE A 395 -15.31 4.02 7.00
CA ILE A 395 -15.47 4.15 8.46
C ILE A 395 -16.85 4.71 8.79
N ALA A 396 -17.26 5.83 8.19
CA ALA A 396 -18.55 6.46 8.40
C ALA A 396 -19.72 5.54 8.04
N SER A 397 -19.54 4.66 7.04
CA SER A 397 -20.53 3.64 6.66
C SER A 397 -20.52 2.40 7.58
N GLY A 398 -19.82 2.40 8.71
CA GLY A 398 -19.70 1.27 9.62
C GLY A 398 -18.83 0.11 9.09
N ASN A 399 -18.15 0.29 7.97
CA ASN A 399 -17.32 -0.71 7.32
C ASN A 399 -15.82 -0.59 7.64
N TRP A 400 -15.46 -0.06 8.82
CA TRP A 400 -14.10 0.22 9.24
C TRP A 400 -13.12 -0.96 9.05
N ARG A 401 -13.61 -2.21 9.15
CA ARG A 401 -12.78 -3.40 8.91
C ARG A 401 -12.39 -3.59 7.45
N LYS A 402 -13.23 -3.13 6.51
CA LYS A 402 -12.84 -3.09 5.09
C LYS A 402 -11.78 -2.02 4.86
N ALA A 403 -11.91 -0.87 5.53
CA ALA A 403 -10.87 0.16 5.54
C ALA A 403 -9.55 -0.38 6.12
N ALA A 404 -9.61 -1.08 7.25
CA ALA A 404 -8.44 -1.63 7.92
C ALA A 404 -7.67 -2.70 7.10
N VAL A 405 -8.32 -3.37 6.13
CA VAL A 405 -7.62 -4.23 5.16
C VAL A 405 -6.63 -3.44 4.31
N PHE A 406 -6.93 -2.17 4.01
CA PHE A 406 -6.05 -1.29 3.24
C PHE A 406 -5.05 -0.51 4.11
N SER A 407 -4.97 -0.79 5.41
CA SER A 407 -3.98 -0.15 6.29
C SER A 407 -2.52 -0.30 5.81
N PRO A 408 -2.07 -1.40 5.16
CA PRO A 408 -0.71 -1.44 4.61
C PRO A 408 -0.41 -0.30 3.63
N VAL A 409 -1.41 0.14 2.83
CA VAL A 409 -1.27 1.27 1.90
C VAL A 409 -1.07 2.57 2.66
N CYS A 410 -1.88 2.82 3.70
CA CYS A 410 -1.76 4.01 4.56
C CYS A 410 -0.44 4.00 5.35
N LEU A 411 -0.04 2.84 5.90
CA LEU A 411 1.22 2.67 6.61
C LEU A 411 2.43 2.91 5.69
N ASN A 412 2.38 2.42 4.43
CA ASN A 412 3.41 2.74 3.46
C ASN A 412 3.51 4.25 3.23
N LEU A 413 2.38 4.95 3.03
CA LEU A 413 2.38 6.41 2.91
C LEU A 413 3.05 7.06 4.12
N LEU A 414 2.66 6.70 5.33
CA LEU A 414 3.26 7.27 6.55
C LEU A 414 4.77 7.07 6.62
N THR A 415 5.28 5.91 6.19
CA THR A 415 6.73 5.67 6.18
C THR A 415 7.46 6.48 5.12
N VAL A 416 6.86 6.69 3.93
CA VAL A 416 7.53 7.46 2.85
C VAL A 416 7.47 8.97 3.05
N LEU A 417 6.53 9.48 3.86
CA LEU A 417 6.51 10.89 4.28
C LEU A 417 7.75 11.28 5.09
N LEU A 418 8.46 10.30 5.65
CA LEU A 418 9.75 10.48 6.34
C LEU A 418 10.94 10.18 5.43
N GLY A 419 10.71 9.99 4.15
CA GLY A 419 11.72 9.67 3.15
C GLY A 419 12.49 10.87 2.62
N PRO A 420 13.50 10.63 1.78
CA PRO A 420 14.45 11.64 1.30
C PRO A 420 13.85 12.60 0.27
N THR A 421 12.80 12.20 -0.41
CA THR A 421 12.12 12.97 -1.47
C THR A 421 10.82 12.26 -1.87
N TYR A 422 9.98 12.95 -2.62
CA TYR A 422 8.74 12.35 -3.14
C TYR A 422 8.97 11.79 -4.55
N LEU A 423 8.93 10.45 -4.64
CA LEU A 423 9.08 9.72 -5.91
C LEU A 423 7.88 8.80 -6.13
N VAL A 424 7.41 8.73 -7.38
CA VAL A 424 6.27 7.89 -7.79
C VAL A 424 6.47 6.43 -7.38
N ARG A 425 7.69 5.88 -7.54
CA ARG A 425 8.01 4.49 -7.18
C ARG A 425 7.78 4.14 -5.71
N TYR A 426 7.79 5.14 -4.81
CA TYR A 426 7.61 4.89 -3.37
C TYR A 426 6.16 4.58 -3.00
N ILE A 427 5.22 4.98 -3.85
CA ILE A 427 3.78 4.82 -3.63
C ILE A 427 3.08 4.09 -4.78
N LEU A 428 3.79 3.27 -5.55
CA LEU A 428 3.23 2.48 -6.67
C LEU A 428 1.95 1.73 -6.28
N ILE A 429 1.86 1.29 -5.05
CA ILE A 429 0.67 0.60 -4.52
C ILE A 429 -0.61 1.42 -4.70
N PHE A 430 -0.54 2.76 -4.78
CA PHE A 430 -1.70 3.61 -5.01
C PHE A 430 -2.38 3.26 -6.33
N TRP A 431 -1.61 3.06 -7.39
CA TRP A 431 -2.17 2.65 -8.68
C TRP A 431 -2.54 1.18 -8.71
N PHE A 432 -1.69 0.32 -8.19
CA PHE A 432 -1.89 -1.12 -8.26
C PHE A 432 -3.08 -1.61 -7.42
N ALA A 433 -3.37 -0.96 -6.30
CA ALA A 433 -4.52 -1.32 -5.46
C ALA A 433 -5.80 -0.52 -5.78
N LEU A 434 -5.73 0.53 -6.61
CA LEU A 434 -6.85 1.45 -6.87
C LEU A 434 -8.13 0.75 -7.34
N PRO A 435 -8.11 -0.11 -8.38
CA PRO A 435 -9.32 -0.78 -8.84
C PRO A 435 -9.98 -1.63 -7.77
N LEU A 436 -9.17 -2.34 -6.96
CA LEU A 436 -9.64 -3.15 -5.85
C LEU A 436 -10.29 -2.28 -4.76
N TYR A 437 -9.64 -1.19 -4.39
CA TYR A 437 -10.10 -0.24 -3.38
C TYR A 437 -11.44 0.40 -3.79
N LEU A 438 -11.52 0.95 -4.99
CA LEU A 438 -12.74 1.55 -5.52
C LEU A 438 -13.90 0.54 -5.61
N SER A 439 -13.62 -0.70 -6.04
CA SER A 439 -14.63 -1.77 -6.08
C SER A 439 -15.23 -2.07 -4.71
N ILE A 440 -14.46 -1.91 -3.62
CA ILE A 440 -14.95 -2.11 -2.26
C ILE A 440 -15.77 -0.92 -1.80
N CYS A 441 -15.35 0.32 -2.07
CA CYS A 441 -16.10 1.53 -1.74
C CYS A 441 -17.46 1.54 -2.46
N VAL A 442 -17.45 1.32 -3.77
CA VAL A 442 -18.68 1.24 -4.59
C VAL A 442 -19.60 0.11 -4.12
N GLY A 443 -19.02 -1.06 -3.77
CA GLY A 443 -19.80 -2.18 -3.24
C GLY A 443 -20.53 -1.88 -1.92
N VAL A 444 -20.02 -0.97 -1.10
CA VAL A 444 -20.71 -0.51 0.12
C VAL A 444 -21.86 0.42 -0.22
N CYS A 445 -21.70 1.31 -1.21
CA CYS A 445 -22.77 2.17 -1.68
C CYS A 445 -24.00 1.37 -2.18
N TYR A 446 -23.77 0.28 -2.95
CA TYR A 446 -24.89 -0.54 -3.48
C TYR A 446 -25.63 -1.29 -2.37
N THR A 447 -24.93 -1.90 -1.42
CA THR A 447 -25.59 -2.62 -0.30
C THR A 447 -26.39 -1.68 0.60
N SER A 448 -25.99 -0.44 0.78
CA SER A 448 -26.73 0.57 1.53
C SER A 448 -28.04 0.97 0.83
N LYS A 449 -28.05 1.07 -0.51
CA LYS A 449 -29.27 1.39 -1.29
C LYS A 449 -30.30 0.25 -1.26
N ASP A 450 -29.85 -0.99 -1.31
CA ASP A 450 -30.75 -2.16 -1.29
C ASP A 450 -31.42 -2.33 0.07
N ASN A 451 -30.70 -2.13 1.17
CA ASN A 451 -31.28 -2.12 2.51
C ASN A 451 -32.29 -0.99 2.70
N GLY A 452 -32.06 0.19 2.11
CA GLY A 452 -33.02 1.31 2.12
C GLY A 452 -34.31 1.03 1.32
N LYS A 453 -34.21 0.25 0.23
CA LYS A 453 -35.37 -0.17 -0.57
C LYS A 453 -36.16 -1.28 0.12
N SER A 454 -35.47 -2.27 0.72
CA SER A 454 -36.10 -3.36 1.47
C SER A 454 -36.85 -2.83 2.70
N GLY A 455 -36.28 -1.88 3.44
CA GLY A 455 -36.97 -1.22 4.56
C GLY A 455 -38.24 -0.44 4.14
N LYS A 456 -38.20 0.24 2.98
CA LYS A 456 -39.39 0.94 2.43
C LYS A 456 -40.45 -0.04 1.91
N SER A 457 -40.06 -1.21 1.42
CA SER A 457 -40.98 -2.25 0.99
C SER A 457 -41.68 -2.92 2.18
N CYS A 458 -40.97 -3.22 3.27
CA CYS A 458 -41.53 -3.76 4.50
C CYS A 458 -42.50 -2.77 5.14
N VAL A 459 -42.17 -1.48 5.24
CA VAL A 459 -43.07 -0.46 5.79
C VAL A 459 -44.31 -0.25 4.91
N LYS A 460 -44.25 -0.45 3.58
CA LYS A 460 -45.43 -0.43 2.70
C LYS A 460 -46.27 -1.70 2.86
N ALA A 461 -45.67 -2.88 3.04
CA ALA A 461 -46.38 -4.13 3.26
C ALA A 461 -47.14 -4.12 4.60
N ASP A 462 -46.49 -3.60 5.68
CA ASP A 462 -47.16 -3.43 6.99
C ASP A 462 -48.31 -2.42 6.94
N LYS A 463 -48.20 -1.33 6.19
CA LYS A 463 -49.31 -0.37 5.99
C LYS A 463 -50.44 -0.95 5.14
N GLN A 464 -50.15 -1.81 4.18
CA GLN A 464 -51.17 -2.51 3.38
C GLN A 464 -51.85 -3.63 4.16
N ALA A 465 -51.11 -4.34 5.03
CA ALA A 465 -51.67 -5.35 5.93
C ALA A 465 -52.54 -4.72 7.03
N ALA A 466 -52.17 -3.55 7.55
CA ALA A 466 -52.97 -2.82 8.54
C ALA A 466 -54.22 -2.13 7.92
N GLY A 467 -54.24 -1.89 6.61
CA GLY A 467 -55.41 -1.29 5.88
C GLY A 467 -56.45 -2.31 5.42
N ASN A 468 -56.21 -3.61 5.51
CA ASN A 468 -57.11 -4.67 5.05
C ASN A 468 -57.70 -5.52 6.20
N LEU A 469 -57.84 -4.99 7.39
CA LEU A 469 -58.65 -5.63 8.43
C LEU A 469 -60.11 -5.35 8.09
N PRO A 470 -60.97 -6.36 7.82
CA PRO A 470 -62.40 -6.15 7.60
C PRO A 470 -63.04 -5.66 8.90
N ASP A 471 -63.85 -4.64 8.73
CA ASP A 471 -64.65 -4.01 9.78
C ASP A 471 -65.40 -5.06 10.59
N GLY A 472 -65.27 -5.07 11.91
CA GLY A 472 -65.79 -6.06 12.84
C GLY A 472 -67.34 -6.03 13.02
N SER A 473 -68.09 -5.97 11.92
CA SER A 473 -69.59 -5.91 11.96
C SER A 473 -70.30 -7.20 11.54
N LEU A 474 -69.58 -8.36 11.45
CA LEU A 474 -70.19 -9.66 11.04
C LEU A 474 -70.25 -10.75 12.13
N PHE A 475 -69.96 -10.46 13.41
CA PHE A 475 -70.08 -11.39 14.54
C PHE A 475 -71.23 -11.04 15.51
N GLY A 476 -72.31 -10.33 15.07
CA GLY A 476 -73.41 -9.89 15.88
C GLY A 476 -74.77 -10.50 15.51
N LYS A 477 -74.89 -11.52 14.61
CA LYS A 477 -76.21 -12.05 14.18
C LYS A 477 -76.29 -13.59 14.06
N ALA A 478 -75.68 -14.33 14.95
CA ALA A 478 -75.75 -15.81 14.94
C ALA A 478 -75.98 -16.41 16.33
N PHE A 479 -76.60 -15.66 17.28
CA PHE A 479 -76.89 -16.25 18.62
C PHE A 479 -78.28 -15.74 19.13
N HIS A 480 -79.28 -15.78 18.26
CA HIS A 480 -80.70 -15.61 18.72
C HIS A 480 -81.63 -16.30 17.72
N GLU A 481 -81.66 -17.62 17.70
CA GLU A 481 -82.79 -18.39 17.20
C GLU A 481 -82.43 -19.89 17.44
N SER A 482 -82.72 -20.34 18.64
CA SER A 482 -82.99 -21.73 18.96
C SER A 482 -83.45 -21.78 20.43
N LYS A 483 -84.66 -21.38 20.67
CA LYS A 483 -85.54 -21.85 21.71
C LYS A 483 -86.98 -21.52 21.25
N ASP A 484 -87.56 -22.48 20.65
CA ASP A 484 -88.90 -23.09 20.89
C ASP A 484 -89.02 -24.32 19.98
#